data_a8e013661819e9fd1c81d777811a9af9
#
_entry.id   a8e013661819e9fd1c81d777811a9af9
#
_cell.length_a   1.000
_cell.length_b   1.000
_cell.length_c   1.000
_cell.angle_alpha   90.00
_cell.angle_beta   90.00
_cell.angle_gamma   90.00
#
_symmetry.space_group_name_H-M   'P 1'
#
loop_
_entity.id
_entity.type
_entity.pdbx_description
1 polymer ?
#
loop_
_entity_poly.entity_id
_entity_poly.type
_entity_poly.pdbx_seq_one_letter_code
_entity_poly.pdbx_strand_id
1 'polypeptide(L)'
;MPRTRTDRPRRRPDGRHAPAAASGLLLVAAMLSACSGTPGTGGSPVDDTIALLLPDAKTARYETFDRPMFEARVAELGDYEVLYANADQDAAKQQQQAESALAAGAGVLVLDPVDANAAVSIVSSANAKGVPVISYDRLVAGGDLAYYISFDNEKVGVLQAAAFVEGIRAEDEGGGILMVNGSPTDSNAALFKQGAHSIIDDSGLRVLAEYDTPGWNPEKAQEWVSGQIAQHGGAIAGVYAANDATAGGAIAALRVGNVDPLPIVTGQDAELSAIQRILTGDQYMTVYKAIKPQAELAAEVAVKLLHGEEVTAPLEIQGTPATLLDPVAVTIDDIMQTVVADGFWTVEDICTPAYADACEAAGIG
;
A
#
# COMPACT_ATOMS: atom_id res chain seq x y z
N MET A 1 16.67 44.19 -43.15
CA MET A 1 16.25 44.54 -44.53
C MET A 1 15.43 43.40 -45.09
N PRO A 2 14.44 43.61 -46.01
CA PRO A 2 13.13 44.12 -45.67
C PRO A 2 11.99 43.11 -46.02
N ARG A 3 10.81 43.23 -45.32
CA ARG A 3 9.49 43.60 -45.80
C ARG A 3 8.98 42.91 -47.09
N THR A 4 7.74 42.32 -47.01
CA THR A 4 6.47 42.75 -47.64
C THR A 4 5.39 41.79 -47.17
N ARG A 5 4.38 42.15 -46.63
CA ARG A 5 3.02 42.72 -46.64
C ARG A 5 2.30 42.68 -47.99
N THR A 6 1.11 42.01 -48.03
CA THR A 6 -0.11 42.28 -48.81
C THR A 6 -1.22 41.41 -48.26
N ASP A 7 -2.21 41.88 -47.65
CA ASP A 7 -3.37 42.68 -47.96
C ASP A 7 -4.62 41.85 -48.45
N ARG A 8 -5.72 42.14 -47.78
CA ARG A 8 -7.11 41.65 -47.92
C ARG A 8 -7.72 42.00 -49.29
N PRO A 9 -8.97 41.46 -49.66
CA PRO A 9 -10.15 42.15 -49.21
C PRO A 9 -11.41 41.30 -48.87
N ARG A 10 -12.31 41.99 -48.18
CA ARG A 10 -13.70 41.68 -47.85
C ARG A 10 -14.64 41.66 -49.08
N ARG A 11 -15.76 40.90 -48.98
CA ARG A 11 -17.09 41.32 -49.49
C ARG A 11 -18.22 40.57 -48.76
N ARG A 12 -19.15 41.31 -48.20
CA ARG A 12 -20.62 41.10 -48.07
C ARG A 12 -21.27 41.92 -49.24
N PRO A 13 -22.59 41.86 -49.56
CA PRO A 13 -23.76 41.65 -48.71
C PRO A 13 -25.01 41.02 -49.40
N ASP A 14 -26.11 40.96 -48.63
CA ASP A 14 -27.54 41.21 -48.90
C ASP A 14 -28.41 40.17 -49.61
N GLY A 15 -29.63 40.01 -49.00
CA GLY A 15 -30.83 39.64 -49.73
C GLY A 15 -31.95 39.04 -48.86
N ARG A 16 -32.78 39.93 -48.35
CA ARG A 16 -34.11 39.80 -47.76
C ARG A 16 -35.08 38.89 -48.59
N HIS A 17 -36.02 38.20 -47.92
CA HIS A 17 -37.49 38.32 -48.06
C HIS A 17 -38.22 37.31 -47.18
N ALA A 18 -39.07 37.77 -46.24
CA ALA A 18 -40.28 37.08 -45.77
C ALA A 18 -41.51 37.50 -46.75
N PRO A 19 -42.64 36.86 -46.70
CA PRO A 19 -43.55 36.80 -45.55
C PRO A 19 -44.58 35.64 -45.50
N ALA A 20 -45.29 35.65 -44.34
CA ALA A 20 -46.74 35.43 -44.15
C ALA A 20 -47.35 34.02 -44.07
N ALA A 21 -47.81 33.71 -42.90
CA ALA A 21 -49.15 33.41 -42.41
C ALA A 21 -49.98 32.25 -43.00
N ALA A 22 -50.39 31.34 -42.10
CA ALA A 22 -51.82 31.00 -41.95
C ALA A 22 -52.09 30.17 -40.69
N SER A 23 -53.09 30.58 -39.96
CA SER A 23 -53.68 30.05 -38.74
C SER A 23 -54.33 28.68 -38.92
N GLY A 24 -54.24 27.86 -37.85
CA GLY A 24 -55.04 26.64 -37.74
C GLY A 24 -55.21 26.28 -36.26
N LEU A 25 -56.30 26.78 -35.69
CA LEU A 25 -56.80 26.45 -34.34
C LEU A 25 -57.48 25.07 -34.43
N LEU A 26 -57.02 24.13 -33.61
CA LEU A 26 -57.80 22.93 -33.24
C LEU A 26 -57.59 22.63 -31.75
N LEU A 27 -58.65 22.90 -31.01
CA LEU A 27 -58.88 22.43 -29.64
C LEU A 27 -58.98 20.92 -29.62
N VAL A 28 -58.20 20.24 -28.77
CA VAL A 28 -58.55 18.91 -28.32
C VAL A 28 -58.38 18.86 -26.80
N ALA A 29 -59.41 18.38 -26.18
CA ALA A 29 -59.71 18.39 -24.74
C ALA A 29 -58.68 17.63 -23.90
N ALA A 30 -58.46 18.18 -22.72
CA ALA A 30 -57.74 17.58 -21.58
C ALA A 30 -58.49 16.32 -21.08
N MET A 31 -57.78 15.19 -20.99
CA MET A 31 -58.10 14.13 -20.04
C MET A 31 -57.03 14.13 -18.95
N LEU A 32 -57.40 14.71 -17.82
CA LEU A 32 -56.65 14.53 -16.55
C LEU A 32 -56.89 13.09 -16.07
N SER A 33 -55.92 12.21 -16.29
CA SER A 33 -55.78 10.96 -15.52
C SER A 33 -54.87 11.24 -14.35
N ALA A 34 -55.43 11.48 -13.19
CA ALA A 34 -54.73 11.51 -11.94
C ALA A 34 -54.29 10.09 -11.59
N CYS A 35 -53.06 9.73 -11.92
CA CYS A 35 -52.40 8.62 -11.28
C CYS A 35 -51.87 9.12 -9.91
N SER A 36 -52.57 8.77 -8.85
CA SER A 36 -52.08 8.81 -7.49
C SER A 36 -50.96 7.78 -7.37
N GLY A 37 -49.73 8.19 -7.76
CA GLY A 37 -48.51 7.48 -7.43
C GLY A 37 -48.24 7.69 -5.96
N THR A 38 -48.28 6.62 -5.18
CA THR A 38 -47.69 6.51 -3.83
C THR A 38 -46.29 7.12 -3.89
N PRO A 39 -45.89 7.96 -2.92
CA PRO A 39 -44.50 8.32 -2.82
C PRO A 39 -43.76 7.04 -2.41
N GLY A 40 -43.18 6.36 -3.40
CA GLY A 40 -42.10 5.44 -3.14
C GLY A 40 -40.98 6.25 -2.48
N THR A 41 -40.57 5.84 -1.31
CA THR A 41 -39.30 6.24 -0.73
C THR A 41 -38.21 5.87 -1.73
N GLY A 42 -37.95 6.80 -2.66
CA GLY A 42 -36.79 6.74 -3.51
C GLY A 42 -35.59 7.05 -2.64
N GLY A 43 -34.99 6.03 -2.04
CA GLY A 43 -33.58 6.11 -1.68
C GLY A 43 -32.84 6.45 -2.97
N SER A 44 -31.98 7.43 -2.94
CA SER A 44 -30.97 7.62 -4.00
C SER A 44 -30.33 6.27 -4.25
N PRO A 45 -30.03 5.88 -5.48
CA PRO A 45 -29.22 4.69 -5.69
C PRO A 45 -27.99 4.86 -4.83
N VAL A 46 -27.78 3.93 -3.91
CA VAL A 46 -26.50 3.82 -3.20
C VAL A 46 -25.50 3.63 -4.33
N ASP A 47 -24.49 4.51 -4.40
CA ASP A 47 -23.40 4.32 -5.34
C ASP A 47 -22.66 3.06 -4.86
N ASP A 48 -22.96 1.90 -5.49
CA ASP A 48 -22.44 0.57 -5.11
C ASP A 48 -20.98 0.40 -5.56
N THR A 49 -20.23 1.51 -5.59
CA THR A 49 -18.86 1.57 -6.13
C THR A 49 -17.86 1.90 -5.02
N ILE A 50 -16.87 1.05 -4.86
CA ILE A 50 -15.75 1.21 -3.92
C ILE A 50 -14.47 1.47 -4.72
N ALA A 51 -13.68 2.48 -4.36
CA ALA A 51 -12.37 2.68 -4.96
C ALA A 51 -11.27 2.10 -4.07
N LEU A 52 -10.45 1.20 -4.62
CA LEU A 52 -9.24 0.68 -3.99
C LEU A 52 -8.01 1.34 -4.64
N LEU A 53 -7.30 2.17 -3.88
CA LEU A 53 -6.17 2.96 -4.36
C LEU A 53 -4.90 2.53 -3.64
N LEU A 54 -4.06 1.74 -4.31
CA LEU A 54 -2.83 1.18 -3.76
C LEU A 54 -1.58 1.97 -4.19
N PRO A 55 -0.49 1.96 -3.38
CA PRO A 55 0.61 2.90 -3.54
C PRO A 55 1.64 2.47 -4.58
N ASP A 56 1.94 1.18 -4.70
CA ASP A 56 3.00 0.69 -5.58
C ASP A 56 2.83 -0.77 -6.00
N ALA A 57 3.61 -1.19 -7.01
CA ALA A 57 3.69 -2.56 -7.49
C ALA A 57 5.06 -3.23 -7.23
N LYS A 58 5.99 -2.54 -6.52
CA LYS A 58 7.33 -3.08 -6.22
C LYS A 58 7.31 -3.94 -4.99
N THR A 59 6.56 -3.53 -3.98
CA THR A 59 6.28 -4.36 -2.81
C THR A 59 5.23 -5.40 -3.21
N ALA A 60 5.62 -6.66 -3.25
CA ALA A 60 4.85 -7.74 -3.88
C ALA A 60 3.45 -7.94 -3.27
N ARG A 61 3.27 -7.61 -1.97
CA ARG A 61 2.01 -7.85 -1.26
C ARG A 61 0.80 -7.24 -1.95
N TYR A 62 0.91 -6.01 -2.47
CA TYR A 62 -0.23 -5.24 -2.97
C TYR A 62 -0.97 -5.91 -4.13
N GLU A 63 -0.22 -6.40 -5.12
CA GLU A 63 -0.82 -7.07 -6.28
C GLU A 63 -1.07 -8.56 -6.03
N THR A 64 -0.28 -9.19 -5.15
CA THR A 64 -0.37 -10.64 -4.90
C THR A 64 -1.46 -10.97 -3.88
N PHE A 65 -1.67 -10.12 -2.88
CA PHE A 65 -2.54 -10.41 -1.74
C PHE A 65 -3.59 -9.34 -1.49
N ASP A 66 -3.18 -8.08 -1.23
CA ASP A 66 -4.11 -7.03 -0.79
C ASP A 66 -5.27 -6.86 -1.77
N ARG A 67 -4.97 -6.61 -3.04
CA ARG A 67 -5.99 -6.44 -4.08
C ARG A 67 -6.88 -7.66 -4.27
N PRO A 68 -6.36 -8.87 -4.58
CA PRO A 68 -7.23 -10.01 -4.86
C PRO A 68 -8.05 -10.45 -3.64
N MET A 69 -7.50 -10.33 -2.41
CA MET A 69 -8.23 -10.68 -1.20
C MET A 69 -9.35 -9.66 -0.89
N PHE A 70 -9.07 -8.36 -1.11
CA PHE A 70 -10.08 -7.32 -1.00
C PHE A 70 -11.21 -7.51 -2.02
N GLU A 71 -10.88 -7.65 -3.31
CA GLU A 71 -11.85 -7.86 -4.39
C GLU A 71 -12.69 -9.12 -4.16
N ALA A 72 -12.07 -10.22 -3.73
CA ALA A 72 -12.78 -11.46 -3.42
C ALA A 72 -13.77 -11.26 -2.26
N ARG A 73 -13.35 -10.57 -1.19
CA ARG A 73 -14.24 -10.30 -0.05
C ARG A 73 -15.41 -9.39 -0.41
N VAL A 74 -15.16 -8.34 -1.21
CA VAL A 74 -16.22 -7.47 -1.72
C VAL A 74 -17.25 -8.28 -2.52
N ALA A 75 -16.81 -9.18 -3.41
CA ALA A 75 -17.69 -10.04 -4.19
C ALA A 75 -18.52 -11.02 -3.34
N GLU A 76 -18.00 -11.47 -2.18
CA GLU A 76 -18.77 -12.29 -1.23
C GLU A 76 -19.83 -11.48 -0.49
N LEU A 77 -19.61 -10.17 -0.28
CA LEU A 77 -20.52 -9.30 0.46
C LEU A 77 -21.71 -8.81 -0.37
N GLY A 78 -21.57 -8.76 -1.71
CA GLY A 78 -22.65 -8.34 -2.59
C GLY A 78 -22.18 -8.00 -4.00
N ASP A 79 -23.08 -7.39 -4.77
CA ASP A 79 -22.83 -6.95 -6.15
C ASP A 79 -22.35 -5.49 -6.15
N TYR A 80 -21.07 -5.30 -5.77
CA TYR A 80 -20.41 -4.01 -5.71
C TYR A 80 -19.33 -3.89 -6.79
N GLU A 81 -19.18 -2.71 -7.36
CA GLU A 81 -18.09 -2.40 -8.30
C GLU A 81 -16.84 -1.97 -7.55
N VAL A 82 -15.69 -2.55 -7.87
CA VAL A 82 -14.38 -2.11 -7.34
C VAL A 82 -13.61 -1.38 -8.44
N LEU A 83 -13.42 -0.08 -8.26
CA LEU A 83 -12.51 0.73 -9.08
C LEU A 83 -11.11 0.62 -8.50
N TYR A 84 -10.28 -0.19 -9.14
CA TYR A 84 -8.90 -0.37 -8.71
C TYR A 84 -7.93 0.57 -9.45
N ALA A 85 -6.97 1.14 -8.72
CA ALA A 85 -5.84 1.85 -9.29
C ALA A 85 -4.59 1.70 -8.44
N ASN A 86 -3.42 1.68 -9.10
CA ASN A 86 -2.10 1.64 -8.47
C ASN A 86 -1.28 2.86 -8.89
N ALA A 87 -0.73 3.55 -7.92
CA ALA A 87 -0.01 4.81 -8.13
C ALA A 87 1.44 4.62 -8.58
N ASP A 88 2.01 3.43 -8.40
CA ASP A 88 3.40 3.13 -8.77
C ASP A 88 4.41 4.13 -8.15
N GLN A 89 4.22 4.42 -6.86
CA GLN A 89 5.02 5.37 -6.05
C GLN A 89 4.94 6.85 -6.51
N ASP A 90 3.91 7.22 -7.30
CA ASP A 90 3.68 8.60 -7.73
C ASP A 90 2.46 9.20 -7.01
N ALA A 91 2.71 10.08 -6.02
CA ALA A 91 1.67 10.73 -5.25
C ALA A 91 0.76 11.63 -6.10
N ALA A 92 1.29 12.26 -7.17
CA ALA A 92 0.48 13.07 -8.08
C ALA A 92 -0.44 12.19 -8.94
N LYS A 93 0.05 11.02 -9.38
CA LYS A 93 -0.77 10.00 -10.04
C LYS A 93 -1.88 9.50 -9.11
N GLN A 94 -1.56 9.24 -7.82
CA GLN A 94 -2.57 8.80 -6.85
C GLN A 94 -3.67 9.84 -6.65
N GLN A 95 -3.32 11.13 -6.57
CA GLN A 95 -4.29 12.23 -6.52
C GLN A 95 -5.23 12.21 -7.74
N GLN A 96 -4.70 12.06 -8.95
CA GLN A 96 -5.50 11.98 -10.17
C GLN A 96 -6.40 10.74 -10.22
N GLN A 97 -5.92 9.61 -9.71
CA GLN A 97 -6.69 8.37 -9.60
C GLN A 97 -7.87 8.54 -8.63
N ALA A 98 -7.63 9.16 -7.48
CA ALA A 98 -8.69 9.46 -6.51
C ALA A 98 -9.74 10.42 -7.09
N GLU A 99 -9.31 11.48 -7.76
CA GLU A 99 -10.23 12.42 -8.43
C GLU A 99 -11.06 11.73 -9.51
N SER A 100 -10.46 10.81 -10.27
CA SER A 100 -11.14 10.01 -11.30
C SER A 100 -12.16 9.06 -10.67
N ALA A 101 -11.82 8.37 -9.58
CA ALA A 101 -12.73 7.49 -8.85
C ALA A 101 -13.93 8.28 -8.28
N LEU A 102 -13.67 9.43 -7.67
CA LEU A 102 -14.72 10.33 -7.17
C LEU A 102 -15.62 10.90 -8.28
N ALA A 103 -15.08 11.11 -9.48
CA ALA A 103 -15.85 11.55 -10.63
C ALA A 103 -16.67 10.41 -11.26
N ALA A 104 -16.20 9.17 -11.13
CA ALA A 104 -16.91 7.97 -11.57
C ALA A 104 -18.01 7.54 -10.58
N GLY A 105 -18.14 8.17 -9.41
CA GLY A 105 -19.22 7.90 -8.46
C GLY A 105 -18.80 6.94 -7.34
N ALA A 106 -17.51 6.83 -7.03
CA ALA A 106 -17.09 6.05 -5.86
C ALA A 106 -17.76 6.56 -4.58
N GLY A 107 -18.50 5.70 -3.89
CA GLY A 107 -19.17 6.00 -2.63
C GLY A 107 -18.27 5.83 -1.40
N VAL A 108 -17.13 5.13 -1.52
CA VAL A 108 -16.09 4.96 -0.51
C VAL A 108 -14.73 4.92 -1.17
N LEU A 109 -13.71 5.55 -0.54
CA LEU A 109 -12.30 5.37 -0.90
C LEU A 109 -11.60 4.49 0.13
N VAL A 110 -10.95 3.42 -0.32
CA VAL A 110 -9.96 2.65 0.44
C VAL A 110 -8.59 3.05 -0.09
N LEU A 111 -7.86 3.83 0.70
CA LEU A 111 -6.66 4.54 0.29
C LEU A 111 -5.45 4.08 1.11
N ASP A 112 -4.48 3.47 0.43
CA ASP A 112 -3.12 3.28 0.95
C ASP A 112 -2.22 4.39 0.37
N PRO A 113 -1.84 5.41 1.16
CA PRO A 113 -1.18 6.59 0.61
C PRO A 113 0.26 6.32 0.17
N VAL A 114 0.65 6.83 -1.00
CA VAL A 114 2.07 6.92 -1.43
C VAL A 114 2.85 7.86 -0.51
N ASP A 115 2.23 8.98 -0.16
CA ASP A 115 2.77 10.00 0.73
C ASP A 115 1.67 10.41 1.72
N ALA A 116 1.94 10.16 3.00
CA ALA A 116 0.98 10.40 4.08
C ALA A 116 0.51 11.87 4.16
N ASN A 117 1.39 12.83 3.86
CA ASN A 117 1.05 14.25 3.90
C ASN A 117 0.34 14.71 2.63
N ALA A 118 0.80 14.28 1.45
CA ALA A 118 0.17 14.63 0.18
C ALA A 118 -1.27 14.10 0.09
N ALA A 119 -1.53 12.93 0.63
CA ALA A 119 -2.84 12.27 0.61
C ALA A 119 -3.93 13.01 1.41
N VAL A 120 -3.57 13.96 2.28
CA VAL A 120 -4.55 14.83 2.96
C VAL A 120 -5.44 15.56 1.95
N SER A 121 -4.92 15.92 0.77
CA SER A 121 -5.69 16.54 -0.31
C SER A 121 -6.72 15.59 -0.91
N ILE A 122 -6.41 14.29 -1.00
CA ILE A 122 -7.36 13.24 -1.44
C ILE A 122 -8.51 13.14 -0.44
N VAL A 123 -8.18 13.02 0.85
CA VAL A 123 -9.19 12.96 1.93
C VAL A 123 -10.09 14.19 1.92
N SER A 124 -9.50 15.39 1.80
CA SER A 124 -10.27 16.65 1.73
C SER A 124 -11.22 16.70 0.52
N SER A 125 -10.76 16.19 -0.64
CA SER A 125 -11.57 16.14 -1.85
C SER A 125 -12.74 15.17 -1.74
N ALA A 126 -12.52 14.00 -1.10
CA ALA A 126 -13.56 13.02 -0.82
C ALA A 126 -14.59 13.56 0.19
N ASN A 127 -14.12 14.12 1.30
CA ASN A 127 -14.98 14.67 2.36
C ASN A 127 -15.86 15.83 1.86
N ALA A 128 -15.34 16.67 0.96
CA ALA A 128 -16.12 17.74 0.33
C ALA A 128 -17.29 17.21 -0.52
N LYS A 129 -17.25 15.95 -0.92
CA LYS A 129 -18.31 15.24 -1.67
C LYS A 129 -19.16 14.34 -0.76
N GLY A 130 -18.85 14.26 0.53
CA GLY A 130 -19.49 13.35 1.49
C GLY A 130 -19.07 11.88 1.32
N VAL A 131 -17.95 11.61 0.65
CA VAL A 131 -17.40 10.27 0.44
C VAL A 131 -16.45 9.92 1.59
N PRO A 132 -16.74 8.89 2.40
CA PRO A 132 -15.88 8.44 3.47
C PRO A 132 -14.57 7.83 2.92
N VAL A 133 -13.49 8.00 3.70
CA VAL A 133 -12.17 7.48 3.38
C VAL A 133 -11.70 6.51 4.46
N ILE A 134 -11.33 5.32 4.07
CA ILE A 134 -10.60 4.35 4.88
C ILE A 134 -9.12 4.51 4.59
N SER A 135 -8.32 4.84 5.61
CA SER A 135 -6.86 4.75 5.50
C SER A 135 -6.46 3.29 5.64
N TYR A 136 -5.95 2.71 4.57
CA TYR A 136 -5.57 1.31 4.50
C TYR A 136 -4.06 1.15 4.59
N ASP A 137 -3.58 0.25 5.42
CA ASP A 137 -2.17 -0.03 5.71
C ASP A 137 -1.41 1.20 6.25
N ARG A 138 -1.23 2.26 5.49
CA ARG A 138 -0.55 3.50 5.89
C ARG A 138 -1.54 4.55 6.34
N LEU A 139 -1.21 5.28 7.43
CA LEU A 139 -2.07 6.35 7.94
C LEU A 139 -1.83 7.66 7.16
N VAL A 140 -2.90 8.21 6.60
CA VAL A 140 -2.87 9.59 6.08
C VAL A 140 -2.68 10.57 7.23
N ALA A 141 -1.79 11.56 7.07
CA ALA A 141 -1.34 12.46 8.14
C ALA A 141 -2.39 13.51 8.57
N GLY A 142 -3.67 13.35 8.19
CA GLY A 142 -4.75 14.24 8.58
C GLY A 142 -5.96 14.15 7.66
N GLY A 143 -6.98 14.97 7.94
CA GLY A 143 -8.28 14.90 7.28
C GLY A 143 -9.29 14.14 8.14
N ASP A 144 -10.53 14.09 7.69
CA ASP A 144 -11.60 13.34 8.35
C ASP A 144 -11.65 11.92 7.78
N LEU A 145 -11.00 11.00 8.47
CA LEU A 145 -10.94 9.59 8.10
C LEU A 145 -12.08 8.83 8.78
N ALA A 146 -12.80 8.02 8.02
CA ALA A 146 -13.88 7.19 8.56
C ALA A 146 -13.34 5.96 9.32
N TYR A 147 -12.18 5.43 8.89
CA TYR A 147 -11.54 4.28 9.53
C TYR A 147 -10.05 4.19 9.18
N TYR A 148 -9.27 3.53 10.06
CA TYR A 148 -7.89 3.16 9.82
C TYR A 148 -7.67 1.68 10.08
N ILE A 149 -7.04 0.97 9.14
CA ILE A 149 -6.75 -0.46 9.26
C ILE A 149 -5.29 -0.70 8.91
N SER A 150 -4.53 -1.22 9.88
CA SER A 150 -3.11 -1.50 9.72
C SER A 150 -2.65 -2.63 10.63
N PHE A 151 -1.34 -2.79 10.74
CA PHE A 151 -0.68 -3.60 11.76
C PHE A 151 -0.14 -2.69 12.87
N ASP A 152 0.22 -3.28 14.02
CA ASP A 152 1.02 -2.60 15.03
C ASP A 152 2.46 -2.41 14.50
N ASN A 153 2.66 -1.29 13.85
CA ASN A 153 3.89 -1.01 13.11
C ASN A 153 5.10 -0.70 14.02
N GLU A 154 4.86 -0.20 15.24
CA GLU A 154 5.94 -0.08 16.23
C GLU A 154 6.39 -1.47 16.69
N LYS A 155 5.44 -2.38 16.95
CA LYS A 155 5.70 -3.78 17.27
C LYS A 155 6.44 -4.52 16.15
N VAL A 156 6.17 -4.21 14.87
CA VAL A 156 6.95 -4.74 13.74
C VAL A 156 8.43 -4.40 13.91
N GLY A 157 8.75 -3.14 14.14
CA GLY A 157 10.15 -2.71 14.37
C GLY A 157 10.79 -3.37 15.58
N VAL A 158 10.04 -3.49 16.69
CA VAL A 158 10.50 -4.19 17.91
C VAL A 158 10.81 -5.66 17.64
N LEU A 159 9.89 -6.39 17.00
CA LEU A 159 10.08 -7.81 16.70
C LEU A 159 11.27 -8.06 15.79
N GLN A 160 11.39 -7.27 14.74
CA GLN A 160 12.47 -7.38 13.78
C GLN A 160 13.82 -7.08 14.42
N ALA A 161 13.91 -5.99 15.21
CA ALA A 161 15.15 -5.61 15.88
C ALA A 161 15.54 -6.60 17.00
N ALA A 162 14.59 -7.15 17.74
CA ALA A 162 14.86 -8.17 18.75
C ALA A 162 15.48 -9.42 18.12
N ALA A 163 14.89 -9.94 17.05
CA ALA A 163 15.44 -11.08 16.32
C ALA A 163 16.81 -10.74 15.68
N PHE A 164 16.99 -9.52 15.16
CA PHE A 164 18.26 -9.06 14.61
C PHE A 164 19.39 -9.08 15.65
N VAL A 165 19.14 -8.52 16.84
CA VAL A 165 20.09 -8.49 17.94
C VAL A 165 20.41 -9.92 18.42
N GLU A 166 19.42 -10.80 18.49
CA GLU A 166 19.59 -12.21 18.83
C GLU A 166 20.49 -12.92 17.81
N GLY A 167 20.23 -12.77 16.51
CA GLY A 167 21.02 -13.36 15.44
C GLY A 167 22.49 -12.92 15.49
N ILE A 168 22.77 -11.62 15.66
CA ILE A 168 24.14 -11.12 15.76
C ILE A 168 24.87 -11.68 16.99
N ARG A 169 24.19 -11.79 18.13
CA ARG A 169 24.79 -12.35 19.36
C ARG A 169 25.08 -13.84 19.24
N ALA A 170 24.26 -14.57 18.49
CA ALA A 170 24.47 -16.00 18.27
C ALA A 170 25.73 -16.29 17.44
N GLU A 171 26.06 -15.40 16.50
CA GLU A 171 27.26 -15.52 15.66
C GLU A 171 28.55 -14.99 16.35
N ASP A 172 28.45 -14.45 17.59
CA ASP A 172 29.56 -13.83 18.34
C ASP A 172 30.33 -12.76 17.53
N GLU A 173 29.61 -12.06 16.68
CA GLU A 173 30.16 -11.09 15.74
C GLU A 173 30.41 -9.73 16.42
N GLY A 174 31.68 -9.41 16.58
CA GLY A 174 32.13 -8.06 16.98
C GLY A 174 32.14 -7.13 15.78
N GLY A 175 31.12 -6.28 15.64
CA GLY A 175 31.05 -5.34 14.54
C GLY A 175 29.99 -4.27 14.73
N GLY A 176 29.71 -3.55 13.67
CA GLY A 176 28.64 -2.56 13.64
C GLY A 176 27.56 -2.97 12.66
N ILE A 177 26.46 -2.28 12.72
CA ILE A 177 25.29 -2.57 11.89
C ILE A 177 24.97 -1.43 10.94
N LEU A 178 24.30 -1.75 9.85
CA LEU A 178 23.66 -0.79 8.96
C LEU A 178 22.15 -0.83 9.19
N MET A 179 21.50 0.35 9.14
CA MET A 179 20.05 0.44 9.18
C MET A 179 19.54 0.98 7.83
N VAL A 180 18.85 0.13 7.08
CA VAL A 180 18.19 0.44 5.82
C VAL A 180 16.69 0.57 6.10
N ASN A 181 16.27 1.77 6.46
CA ASN A 181 14.88 2.06 6.83
C ASN A 181 13.97 2.17 5.61
N GLY A 182 12.66 2.30 5.87
CA GLY A 182 11.63 2.48 4.87
C GLY A 182 11.58 3.88 4.25
N SER A 183 10.56 4.12 3.43
CA SER A 183 10.35 5.41 2.78
C SER A 183 9.99 6.51 3.79
N PRO A 184 10.64 7.68 3.73
CA PRO A 184 10.34 8.79 4.64
C PRO A 184 8.95 9.41 4.43
N THR A 185 8.25 9.08 3.33
CA THR A 185 6.89 9.54 3.04
C THR A 185 5.81 8.56 3.53
N ASP A 186 6.21 7.40 4.04
CA ASP A 186 5.36 6.36 4.59
C ASP A 186 5.26 6.49 6.11
N SER A 187 4.03 6.63 6.62
CA SER A 187 3.77 6.73 8.06
C SER A 187 4.24 5.51 8.86
N ASN A 188 4.18 4.32 8.26
CA ASN A 188 4.59 3.07 8.91
C ASN A 188 6.10 3.01 9.07
N ALA A 189 6.88 3.51 8.11
CA ALA A 189 8.34 3.49 8.14
C ALA A 189 8.90 4.20 9.38
N ALA A 190 8.27 5.30 9.80
CA ALA A 190 8.64 6.01 11.02
C ALA A 190 8.41 5.17 12.29
N LEU A 191 7.30 4.41 12.33
CA LEU A 191 6.97 3.52 13.45
C LEU A 191 7.89 2.30 13.49
N PHE A 192 8.21 1.69 12.34
CA PHE A 192 9.21 0.61 12.26
C PHE A 192 10.56 1.07 12.80
N LYS A 193 11.00 2.25 12.35
CA LYS A 193 12.26 2.86 12.80
C LYS A 193 12.24 3.12 14.32
N GLN A 194 11.17 3.69 14.85
CA GLN A 194 10.98 3.92 16.28
C GLN A 194 11.05 2.62 17.07
N GLY A 195 10.31 1.59 16.66
CA GLY A 195 10.33 0.27 17.29
C GLY A 195 11.71 -0.39 17.24
N ALA A 196 12.41 -0.29 16.09
CA ALA A 196 13.75 -0.83 15.94
C ALA A 196 14.75 -0.13 16.86
N HIS A 197 14.75 1.20 16.91
CA HIS A 197 15.63 1.97 17.80
C HIS A 197 15.38 1.67 19.28
N SER A 198 14.12 1.42 19.69
CA SER A 198 13.80 1.06 21.10
C SER A 198 14.54 -0.21 21.58
N ILE A 199 14.96 -1.07 20.66
CA ILE A 199 15.70 -2.30 20.94
C ILE A 199 17.20 -2.14 20.65
N ILE A 200 17.55 -1.56 19.49
CA ILE A 200 18.94 -1.46 19.02
C ILE A 200 19.75 -0.53 19.90
N ASP A 201 19.21 0.61 20.34
CA ASP A 201 19.92 1.62 21.12
C ASP A 201 20.36 1.07 22.48
N ASP A 202 19.59 0.15 23.06
CA ASP A 202 19.89 -0.53 24.33
C ASP A 202 20.69 -1.84 24.16
N SER A 203 20.90 -2.30 22.93
CA SER A 203 21.53 -3.60 22.64
C SER A 203 23.04 -3.63 22.84
N GLY A 204 23.69 -2.46 22.76
CA GLY A 204 25.14 -2.30 22.69
C GLY A 204 25.74 -2.45 21.31
N LEU A 205 24.93 -2.72 20.27
CA LEU A 205 25.38 -2.73 18.88
C LEU A 205 25.69 -1.29 18.42
N ARG A 206 26.72 -1.14 17.59
CA ARG A 206 27.11 0.15 17.06
C ARG A 206 26.48 0.37 15.69
N VAL A 207 25.57 1.33 15.56
CA VAL A 207 25.07 1.78 14.24
C VAL A 207 26.20 2.50 13.51
N LEU A 208 26.66 1.92 12.39
CA LEU A 208 27.70 2.49 11.52
C LEU A 208 27.13 3.59 10.64
N ALA A 209 25.97 3.33 10.07
CA ALA A 209 25.26 4.26 9.20
C ALA A 209 23.76 3.87 9.12
N GLU A 210 22.95 4.87 8.78
CA GLU A 210 21.50 4.74 8.66
C GLU A 210 21.01 5.47 7.42
N TYR A 211 19.97 4.93 6.77
CA TYR A 211 19.41 5.46 5.52
C TYR A 211 17.91 5.22 5.44
N ASP A 212 17.17 6.28 5.20
CA ASP A 212 15.75 6.20 4.88
C ASP A 212 15.62 6.03 3.35
N THR A 213 15.10 4.87 2.92
CA THR A 213 15.11 4.42 1.51
C THR A 213 13.92 5.02 0.74
N PRO A 214 14.12 6.04 -0.13
CA PRO A 214 13.02 6.69 -0.81
C PRO A 214 12.24 5.71 -1.70
N GLY A 215 10.91 5.69 -1.51
CA GLY A 215 9.98 4.86 -2.28
C GLY A 215 10.19 3.36 -2.09
N TRP A 216 10.75 2.92 -0.95
CA TRP A 216 11.03 1.50 -0.68
C TRP A 216 11.84 0.81 -1.79
N ASN A 217 12.66 1.59 -2.51
CA ASN A 217 13.31 1.14 -3.74
C ASN A 217 14.53 0.25 -3.44
N PRO A 218 14.51 -1.06 -3.83
CA PRO A 218 15.60 -1.99 -3.54
C PRO A 218 16.92 -1.64 -4.24
N GLU A 219 16.89 -0.99 -5.43
CA GLU A 219 18.09 -0.57 -6.12
C GLU A 219 18.80 0.57 -5.36
N LYS A 220 18.03 1.48 -4.72
CA LYS A 220 18.61 2.52 -3.87
C LYS A 220 19.21 1.93 -2.59
N ALA A 221 18.54 0.92 -1.99
CA ALA A 221 19.10 0.19 -0.87
C ALA A 221 20.43 -0.49 -1.26
N GLN A 222 20.47 -1.16 -2.41
CA GLN A 222 21.67 -1.80 -2.96
C GLN A 222 22.79 -0.80 -3.18
N GLU A 223 22.51 0.34 -3.83
CA GLU A 223 23.48 1.39 -4.08
C GLU A 223 24.07 1.94 -2.78
N TRP A 224 23.20 2.25 -1.81
CA TRP A 224 23.65 2.79 -0.54
C TRP A 224 24.49 1.78 0.26
N VAL A 225 24.04 0.52 0.37
CA VAL A 225 24.81 -0.55 1.05
C VAL A 225 26.15 -0.79 0.38
N SER A 226 26.22 -0.75 -0.96
CA SER A 226 27.50 -0.84 -1.69
C SER A 226 28.47 0.28 -1.29
N GLY A 227 27.97 1.49 -1.08
CA GLY A 227 28.77 2.60 -0.56
C GLY A 227 29.26 2.35 0.89
N GLN A 228 28.44 1.73 1.72
CA GLN A 228 28.81 1.40 3.10
C GLN A 228 29.86 0.27 3.16
N ILE A 229 29.76 -0.72 2.29
CA ILE A 229 30.76 -1.79 2.16
C ILE A 229 32.15 -1.19 1.85
N ALA A 230 32.21 -0.22 0.95
CA ALA A 230 33.45 0.46 0.61
C ALA A 230 34.05 1.24 1.81
N GLN A 231 33.24 1.70 2.76
CA GLN A 231 33.67 2.45 3.93
C GLN A 231 34.03 1.55 5.12
N HIS A 232 33.25 0.50 5.35
CA HIS A 232 33.29 -0.30 6.57
C HIS A 232 33.78 -1.74 6.37
N GLY A 233 33.64 -2.29 5.14
CA GLY A 233 34.12 -3.62 4.78
C GLY A 233 33.69 -4.70 5.75
N GLY A 234 34.61 -5.50 6.24
CA GLY A 234 34.38 -6.58 7.20
C GLY A 234 33.96 -6.15 8.62
N ALA A 235 33.76 -4.84 8.87
CA ALA A 235 33.23 -4.37 10.14
C ALA A 235 31.68 -4.36 10.20
N ILE A 236 31.03 -4.80 9.12
CA ILE A 236 29.55 -4.90 9.06
C ILE A 236 29.16 -6.29 9.57
N ALA A 237 28.57 -6.36 10.77
CA ALA A 237 28.06 -7.58 11.38
C ALA A 237 26.59 -7.85 11.02
N GLY A 238 25.86 -6.81 10.63
CA GLY A 238 24.45 -6.98 10.23
C GLY A 238 23.87 -5.81 9.47
N VAL A 239 22.77 -6.08 8.77
CA VAL A 239 21.94 -5.11 8.08
C VAL A 239 20.48 -5.26 8.52
N TYR A 240 20.00 -4.33 9.33
CA TYR A 240 18.58 -4.15 9.55
C TYR A 240 17.97 -3.56 8.28
N ALA A 241 17.19 -4.31 7.52
CA ALA A 241 16.48 -3.81 6.36
C ALA A 241 14.97 -3.85 6.65
N ALA A 242 14.31 -2.69 6.56
CA ALA A 242 12.95 -2.51 7.05
C ALA A 242 11.88 -3.27 6.26
N ASN A 243 12.20 -3.81 5.07
CA ASN A 243 11.35 -4.78 4.38
C ASN A 243 12.18 -5.77 3.52
N ASP A 244 11.53 -6.80 2.99
CA ASP A 244 12.16 -7.89 2.25
C ASP A 244 12.72 -7.46 0.88
N ALA A 245 12.08 -6.48 0.22
CA ALA A 245 12.59 -5.93 -1.04
C ALA A 245 13.91 -5.19 -0.83
N THR A 246 14.01 -4.34 0.20
CA THR A 246 15.26 -3.63 0.56
C THR A 246 16.31 -4.58 1.13
N ALA A 247 15.90 -5.65 1.85
CA ALA A 247 16.78 -6.73 2.26
C ALA A 247 17.42 -7.43 1.06
N GLY A 248 16.62 -7.74 0.01
CA GLY A 248 17.13 -8.28 -1.25
C GLY A 248 18.17 -7.38 -1.91
N GLY A 249 17.94 -6.07 -1.92
CA GLY A 249 18.90 -5.08 -2.40
C GLY A 249 20.20 -5.07 -1.58
N ALA A 250 20.09 -5.10 -0.25
CA ALA A 250 21.24 -5.17 0.65
C ALA A 250 22.06 -6.45 0.45
N ILE A 251 21.42 -7.61 0.38
CA ILE A 251 22.06 -8.91 0.14
C ILE A 251 22.78 -8.92 -1.23
N ALA A 252 22.14 -8.36 -2.27
CA ALA A 252 22.77 -8.24 -3.57
C ALA A 252 24.06 -7.39 -3.52
N ALA A 253 24.05 -6.27 -2.77
CA ALA A 253 25.24 -5.44 -2.56
C ALA A 253 26.34 -6.21 -1.81
N LEU A 254 26.01 -6.92 -0.73
CA LEU A 254 26.95 -7.72 0.06
C LEU A 254 27.63 -8.81 -0.79
N ARG A 255 26.85 -9.51 -1.61
CA ARG A 255 27.37 -10.54 -2.53
C ARG A 255 28.30 -9.98 -3.59
N VAL A 256 27.90 -8.87 -4.24
CA VAL A 256 28.76 -8.17 -5.23
C VAL A 256 30.03 -7.64 -4.59
N GLY A 257 29.94 -7.18 -3.33
CA GLY A 257 31.07 -6.73 -2.53
C GLY A 257 31.99 -7.85 -2.02
N ASN A 258 31.65 -9.13 -2.29
CA ASN A 258 32.33 -10.32 -1.77
C ASN A 258 32.49 -10.29 -0.23
N VAL A 259 31.45 -9.86 0.48
CA VAL A 259 31.40 -9.93 1.94
C VAL A 259 31.06 -11.37 2.32
N ASP A 260 32.00 -12.06 2.98
CA ASP A 260 31.90 -13.47 3.35
C ASP A 260 32.56 -13.68 4.74
N PRO A 261 31.84 -14.25 5.72
CA PRO A 261 30.41 -14.67 5.63
C PRO A 261 29.45 -13.51 5.38
N LEU A 262 28.24 -13.81 4.90
CA LEU A 262 27.18 -12.80 4.80
C LEU A 262 26.78 -12.35 6.20
N PRO A 263 26.71 -11.03 6.46
CA PRO A 263 26.19 -10.50 7.72
C PRO A 263 24.72 -10.90 7.93
N ILE A 264 24.24 -10.87 9.17
CA ILE A 264 22.82 -11.04 9.50
C ILE A 264 21.99 -9.98 8.78
N VAL A 265 21.01 -10.41 7.98
CA VAL A 265 20.07 -9.51 7.30
C VAL A 265 18.65 -9.84 7.71
N THR A 266 17.87 -8.81 8.05
CA THR A 266 16.44 -8.96 8.41
C THR A 266 15.54 -8.33 7.36
N GLY A 267 14.24 -8.61 7.44
CA GLY A 267 13.22 -8.05 6.55
C GLY A 267 11.83 -8.07 7.17
N GLN A 268 10.84 -7.73 6.36
CA GLN A 268 9.43 -7.69 6.70
C GLN A 268 8.59 -7.92 5.43
N ASP A 269 7.36 -8.40 5.56
CA ASP A 269 6.31 -8.71 4.58
C ASP A 269 6.24 -10.19 4.17
N ALA A 270 7.18 -11.02 4.56
CA ALA A 270 7.23 -12.45 4.23
C ALA A 270 7.08 -12.72 2.71
N GLU A 271 7.77 -11.91 1.88
CA GLU A 271 7.81 -12.13 0.43
C GLU A 271 8.34 -13.53 0.11
N LEU A 272 7.85 -14.16 -0.97
CA LEU A 272 8.30 -15.50 -1.38
C LEU A 272 9.83 -15.57 -1.50
N SER A 273 10.42 -14.56 -2.12
CA SER A 273 11.88 -14.45 -2.26
C SER A 273 12.61 -14.36 -0.91
N ALA A 274 11.98 -13.75 0.09
CA ALA A 274 12.54 -13.66 1.44
C ALA A 274 12.45 -14.99 2.19
N ILE A 275 11.31 -15.68 2.11
CA ILE A 275 11.16 -17.03 2.66
C ILE A 275 12.22 -17.97 2.06
N GLN A 276 12.45 -17.89 0.75
CA GLN A 276 13.49 -18.66 0.06
C GLN A 276 14.90 -18.26 0.51
N ARG A 277 15.18 -16.96 0.75
CA ARG A 277 16.46 -16.51 1.32
C ARG A 277 16.66 -16.97 2.77
N ILE A 278 15.58 -17.04 3.56
CA ILE A 278 15.63 -17.58 4.93
C ILE A 278 15.99 -19.06 4.89
N LEU A 279 15.41 -19.84 3.99
CA LEU A 279 15.77 -21.25 3.80
C LEU A 279 17.24 -21.45 3.43
N THR A 280 17.80 -20.56 2.62
CA THR A 280 19.21 -20.67 2.19
C THR A 280 20.19 -20.03 3.17
N GLY A 281 19.71 -19.38 4.23
CA GLY A 281 20.53 -18.68 5.21
C GLY A 281 21.04 -17.30 4.75
N ASP A 282 20.56 -16.79 3.61
CA ASP A 282 20.95 -15.48 3.09
C ASP A 282 20.24 -14.33 3.83
N GLN A 283 19.06 -14.60 4.39
CA GLN A 283 18.29 -13.70 5.24
C GLN A 283 17.97 -14.43 6.55
N TYR A 284 18.10 -13.75 7.68
CA TYR A 284 17.91 -14.37 8.99
C TYR A 284 16.44 -14.55 9.35
N MET A 285 15.62 -13.53 9.10
CA MET A 285 14.21 -13.54 9.43
C MET A 285 13.42 -12.52 8.59
N THR A 286 12.10 -12.65 8.64
CA THR A 286 11.15 -11.64 8.20
C THR A 286 10.08 -11.40 9.26
N VAL A 287 9.35 -10.28 9.19
CA VAL A 287 8.13 -10.08 9.97
C VAL A 287 6.93 -10.33 9.06
N TYR A 288 6.16 -11.35 9.39
CA TYR A 288 4.93 -11.70 8.71
C TYR A 288 3.76 -10.83 9.16
N LYS A 289 3.04 -10.32 8.21
CA LYS A 289 1.78 -9.60 8.36
C LYS A 289 0.69 -10.39 7.62
N ALA A 290 -0.30 -10.90 8.34
CA ALA A 290 -1.42 -11.65 7.76
C ALA A 290 -2.33 -10.69 6.97
N ILE A 291 -2.10 -10.54 5.67
CA ILE A 291 -2.79 -9.58 4.80
C ILE A 291 -4.28 -9.89 4.66
N LYS A 292 -4.66 -11.17 4.65
CA LYS A 292 -6.05 -11.57 4.45
C LYS A 292 -7.02 -10.93 5.45
N PRO A 293 -6.81 -10.99 6.78
CA PRO A 293 -7.67 -10.29 7.74
C PRO A 293 -7.73 -8.77 7.52
N GLN A 294 -6.62 -8.14 7.11
CA GLN A 294 -6.57 -6.70 6.84
C GLN A 294 -7.46 -6.34 5.64
N ALA A 295 -7.30 -7.05 4.53
CA ALA A 295 -8.03 -6.81 3.30
C ALA A 295 -9.54 -7.11 3.45
N GLU A 296 -9.88 -8.24 4.11
CA GLU A 296 -11.27 -8.62 4.37
C GLU A 296 -11.97 -7.60 5.27
N LEU A 297 -11.32 -7.15 6.35
CA LEU A 297 -11.89 -6.13 7.24
C LEU A 297 -12.09 -4.79 6.50
N ALA A 298 -11.14 -4.40 5.64
CA ALA A 298 -11.27 -3.18 4.84
C ALA A 298 -12.49 -3.25 3.89
N ALA A 299 -12.73 -4.41 3.26
CA ALA A 299 -13.89 -4.64 2.41
C ALA A 299 -15.20 -4.57 3.21
N GLU A 300 -15.25 -5.21 4.39
CA GLU A 300 -16.42 -5.17 5.27
C GLU A 300 -16.76 -3.76 5.77
N VAL A 301 -15.73 -3.00 6.17
CA VAL A 301 -15.89 -1.61 6.61
C VAL A 301 -16.34 -0.73 5.45
N ALA A 302 -15.77 -0.93 4.24
CA ALA A 302 -16.16 -0.18 3.05
C ALA A 302 -17.65 -0.38 2.71
N VAL A 303 -18.13 -1.63 2.71
CA VAL A 303 -19.54 -1.94 2.45
C VAL A 303 -20.47 -1.33 3.51
N LYS A 304 -20.11 -1.39 4.79
CA LYS A 304 -20.89 -0.73 5.86
C LYS A 304 -20.99 0.78 5.66
N LEU A 305 -19.86 1.42 5.32
CA LEU A 305 -19.83 2.87 5.07
C LEU A 305 -20.66 3.25 3.83
N LEU A 306 -20.69 2.44 2.77
CA LEU A 306 -21.58 2.64 1.62
C LEU A 306 -23.05 2.69 2.03
N HIS A 307 -23.46 1.86 2.99
CA HIS A 307 -24.82 1.83 3.50
C HIS A 307 -25.09 2.86 4.59
N GLY A 308 -24.11 3.71 4.93
CA GLY A 308 -24.24 4.70 5.99
C GLY A 308 -24.36 4.09 7.40
N GLU A 309 -23.85 2.87 7.56
CA GLU A 309 -23.84 2.17 8.86
C GLU A 309 -22.71 2.70 9.73
N GLU A 310 -22.95 2.71 11.05
CA GLU A 310 -21.89 3.00 12.02
C GLU A 310 -20.86 1.86 12.04
N VAL A 311 -19.58 2.24 11.99
CA VAL A 311 -18.46 1.31 12.15
C VAL A 311 -17.85 1.48 13.53
N THR A 312 -17.65 0.36 14.23
CA THR A 312 -16.99 0.33 15.54
C THR A 312 -15.57 -0.18 15.39
N ALA A 313 -14.67 0.31 16.21
CA ALA A 313 -13.28 -0.09 16.23
C ALA A 313 -12.79 -0.39 17.65
N PRO A 314 -11.81 -1.27 17.82
CA PRO A 314 -11.19 -1.55 19.13
C PRO A 314 -10.34 -0.39 19.64
N LEU A 315 -9.86 0.48 18.74
CA LEU A 315 -8.92 1.56 19.04
C LEU A 315 -9.39 2.87 18.40
N GLU A 316 -8.78 3.96 18.86
CA GLU A 316 -8.83 5.28 18.21
C GLU A 316 -7.38 5.79 18.07
N ILE A 317 -7.00 6.14 16.84
CA ILE A 317 -5.66 6.66 16.53
C ILE A 317 -5.82 8.02 15.88
N GLN A 318 -5.26 9.06 16.50
CA GLN A 318 -5.37 10.45 16.04
C GLN A 318 -6.82 10.91 15.79
N GLY A 319 -7.77 10.42 16.58
CA GLY A 319 -9.20 10.74 16.44
C GLY A 319 -9.95 9.88 15.40
N THR A 320 -9.28 8.91 14.78
CA THR A 320 -9.87 8.00 13.80
C THR A 320 -10.11 6.62 14.41
N PRO A 321 -11.32 6.04 14.27
CA PRO A 321 -11.57 4.64 14.62
C PRO A 321 -10.58 3.71 13.92
N ALA A 322 -9.93 2.81 14.65
CA ALA A 322 -8.82 2.03 14.10
C ALA A 322 -8.81 0.56 14.56
N THR A 323 -8.32 -0.29 13.68
CA THR A 323 -7.92 -1.67 13.99
C THR A 323 -6.47 -1.88 13.60
N LEU A 324 -5.67 -2.30 14.58
CA LEU A 324 -4.30 -2.75 14.36
C LEU A 324 -4.22 -4.25 14.56
N LEU A 325 -3.68 -4.95 13.56
CA LEU A 325 -3.44 -6.38 13.58
C LEU A 325 -2.06 -6.70 14.15
N ASP A 326 -1.92 -7.88 14.73
CA ASP A 326 -0.66 -8.32 15.30
C ASP A 326 0.30 -8.86 14.22
N PRO A 327 1.55 -8.35 14.14
CA PRO A 327 2.60 -8.94 13.32
C PRO A 327 3.27 -10.11 14.04
N VAL A 328 3.93 -11.00 13.28
CA VAL A 328 4.65 -12.18 13.78
C VAL A 328 6.06 -12.23 13.21
N ALA A 329 7.08 -12.41 14.07
CA ALA A 329 8.44 -12.67 13.60
C ALA A 329 8.52 -14.10 13.04
N VAL A 330 9.19 -14.28 11.91
CA VAL A 330 9.32 -15.56 11.21
C VAL A 330 10.79 -15.81 10.91
N THR A 331 11.35 -16.83 11.54
CA THR A 331 12.64 -17.45 11.21
C THR A 331 12.40 -18.74 10.40
N ILE A 332 13.45 -19.47 10.10
CA ILE A 332 13.34 -20.75 9.40
C ILE A 332 12.45 -21.74 10.16
N ASP A 333 12.46 -21.71 11.49
CA ASP A 333 11.69 -22.62 12.35
C ASP A 333 10.18 -22.28 12.36
N ASP A 334 9.79 -21.07 11.94
CA ASP A 334 8.42 -20.58 12.03
C ASP A 334 7.65 -20.65 10.71
N ILE A 335 8.32 -20.92 9.58
CA ILE A 335 7.72 -20.89 8.22
C ILE A 335 6.46 -21.76 8.14
N MET A 336 6.53 -23.00 8.61
CA MET A 336 5.43 -23.96 8.49
C MET A 336 4.21 -23.59 9.33
N GLN A 337 4.41 -23.09 10.54
CA GLN A 337 3.35 -22.75 11.47
C GLN A 337 2.79 -21.32 11.31
N THR A 338 3.36 -20.54 10.40
CA THR A 338 2.92 -19.17 10.10
C THR A 338 2.48 -19.06 8.64
N VAL A 339 3.37 -18.68 7.74
CA VAL A 339 3.06 -18.37 6.34
C VAL A 339 2.45 -19.54 5.56
N VAL A 340 2.84 -20.79 5.90
CA VAL A 340 2.25 -21.99 5.25
C VAL A 340 0.91 -22.34 5.89
N ALA A 341 0.82 -22.35 7.22
CA ALA A 341 -0.42 -22.67 7.93
C ALA A 341 -1.57 -21.72 7.59
N ASP A 342 -1.26 -20.42 7.39
CA ASP A 342 -2.24 -19.41 6.99
C ASP A 342 -2.57 -19.44 5.48
N GLY A 343 -1.87 -20.27 4.70
CA GLY A 343 -2.05 -20.34 3.25
C GLY A 343 -1.54 -19.10 2.51
N PHE A 344 -0.64 -18.35 3.12
CA PHE A 344 0.00 -17.19 2.50
C PHE A 344 0.93 -17.64 1.36
N TRP A 345 1.75 -18.66 1.60
CA TRP A 345 2.50 -19.40 0.58
C TRP A 345 2.29 -20.90 0.75
N THR A 346 2.24 -21.61 -0.36
CA THR A 346 2.23 -23.08 -0.33
C THR A 346 3.65 -23.64 -0.24
N VAL A 347 3.78 -24.89 0.20
CA VAL A 347 5.07 -25.58 0.16
C VAL A 347 5.60 -25.67 -1.27
N GLU A 348 4.73 -25.84 -2.26
CA GLU A 348 5.10 -25.90 -3.68
C GLU A 348 5.64 -24.55 -4.19
N ASP A 349 5.10 -23.42 -3.72
CA ASP A 349 5.62 -22.09 -4.05
C ASP A 349 7.02 -21.88 -3.48
N ILE A 350 7.24 -22.29 -2.23
CA ILE A 350 8.49 -22.13 -1.50
C ILE A 350 9.56 -23.08 -2.03
N CYS A 351 9.21 -24.36 -2.11
CA CYS A 351 10.13 -25.47 -2.39
C CYS A 351 10.22 -25.80 -3.89
N THR A 352 10.46 -24.79 -4.73
CA THR A 352 10.72 -25.01 -6.14
C THR A 352 11.99 -25.88 -6.34
N PRO A 353 12.24 -26.46 -7.53
CA PRO A 353 13.44 -27.29 -7.76
C PRO A 353 14.76 -26.63 -7.37
N ALA A 354 14.83 -25.28 -7.40
CA ALA A 354 16.03 -24.55 -7.00
C ALA A 354 16.27 -24.53 -5.49
N TYR A 355 15.23 -24.76 -4.69
CA TYR A 355 15.26 -24.72 -3.21
C TYR A 355 14.96 -26.09 -2.57
N ALA A 356 14.84 -27.16 -3.36
CA ALA A 356 14.45 -28.48 -2.88
C ALA A 356 15.37 -29.00 -1.77
N ASP A 357 16.69 -28.89 -1.95
CA ASP A 357 17.68 -29.34 -0.97
C ASP A 357 17.60 -28.51 0.35
N ALA A 358 17.33 -27.21 0.24
CA ALA A 358 17.18 -26.35 1.41
C ALA A 358 15.89 -26.65 2.17
N CYS A 359 14.80 -26.92 1.45
CA CYS A 359 13.53 -27.36 2.05
C CYS A 359 13.68 -28.71 2.78
N GLU A 360 14.34 -29.70 2.16
CA GLU A 360 14.61 -31.01 2.80
C GLU A 360 15.43 -30.80 4.09
N ALA A 361 16.47 -29.98 4.05
CA ALA A 361 17.30 -29.66 5.20
C ALA A 361 16.52 -28.97 6.33
N ALA A 362 15.53 -28.11 5.99
CA ALA A 362 14.66 -27.44 6.93
C ALA A 362 13.45 -28.29 7.40
N GLY A 363 13.26 -29.50 6.83
CA GLY A 363 12.11 -30.35 7.14
C GLY A 363 10.79 -29.82 6.57
N ILE A 364 10.86 -29.03 5.49
CA ILE A 364 9.70 -28.49 4.76
C ILE A 364 9.49 -29.33 3.52
N GLY A 365 8.41 -30.14 3.50
CA GLY A 365 8.12 -31.01 2.36
C GLY A 365 7.15 -32.11 2.71
#